data_1fb46acfa27a2d989404447dff429d6a
#
_entry.id   1fb46acfa27a2d989404447dff429d6a
#
_cell.length_a   1.000
_cell.length_b   1.000
_cell.length_c   1.000
_cell.angle_alpha   90.00
_cell.angle_beta   90.00
_cell.angle_gamma   90.00
#
_symmetry.space_group_name_H-M   'P 1'
#
loop_
_entity.id
_entity.type
_entity.pdbx_description
1 polymer ?
#
loop_
_entity_poly.entity_id
_entity_poly.type
_entity_poly.pdbx_seq_one_letter_code
_entity_poly.pdbx_strand_id
1 'polypeptide(L)'
;QAYCDLSLPTYTSDIVNVGIQQGGIDETVPDTISKKDLNHLLLLVPSDKQELVKNAYTKSTKKYDYKGTVMELKSSVKEDDKKMEKLSDILGKPMLLAAGFDSGSDMTQRIEDQMRTNMKKQVEAKQAEAKAQMEKAQKEAEDKINVQFADALAAAQTPEAKAQVQAKMQAAAQQVQTQMQEAQKKAAAQMSEVPDFDKMDIYDMLNFMGAEGRDALIKQMNKKMNSMQDSIIEQAASTYIKDAYTHVGIDTDQIETSYILHTGAKMLALAFLG
;
A
#
# COMPACT_ATOMS: atom_id res chain seq x y z
N GLN A 1 8.49 17.98 48.71
CA GLN A 1 7.02 18.16 48.65
C GLN A 1 6.57 18.67 47.29
N ALA A 2 6.97 19.85 46.80
CA ALA A 2 6.49 20.43 45.53
C ALA A 2 6.72 19.52 44.29
N TYR A 3 7.78 18.72 44.26
CA TYR A 3 8.01 17.78 43.13
C TYR A 3 7.07 16.57 43.20
N CYS A 4 6.78 16.08 44.40
CA CYS A 4 5.84 14.95 44.57
C CYS A 4 4.41 15.39 44.25
N ASP A 5 4.00 16.59 44.67
CA ASP A 5 2.66 17.13 44.43
C ASP A 5 2.37 17.36 42.93
N LEU A 6 3.41 17.67 42.13
CA LEU A 6 3.30 17.87 40.68
C LEU A 6 3.36 16.55 39.89
N SER A 7 4.00 15.52 40.45
CA SER A 7 4.18 14.23 39.75
C SER A 7 3.02 13.25 39.94
N LEU A 8 2.29 13.32 41.04
CA LEU A 8 1.15 12.43 41.32
C LEU A 8 0.02 12.52 40.28
N PRO A 9 -0.41 13.72 39.84
CA PRO A 9 -1.40 13.84 38.76
C PRO A 9 -0.90 13.22 37.43
N THR A 10 0.39 13.33 37.12
CA THR A 10 0.97 12.75 35.92
C THR A 10 0.87 11.23 35.94
N TYR A 11 1.31 10.58 37.02
CA TYR A 11 1.19 9.11 37.14
C TYR A 11 -0.27 8.61 37.14
N THR A 12 -1.19 9.39 37.70
CA THR A 12 -2.63 9.06 37.62
C THR A 12 -3.11 9.13 36.16
N SER A 13 -2.68 10.18 35.43
CA SER A 13 -2.98 10.33 34.02
C SER A 13 -2.38 9.19 33.20
N ASP A 14 -1.14 8.79 33.46
CA ASP A 14 -0.44 7.71 32.79
C ASP A 14 -1.14 6.35 33.01
N ILE A 15 -1.58 6.06 34.24
CA ILE A 15 -2.34 4.84 34.53
C ILE A 15 -3.66 4.81 33.71
N VAL A 16 -4.36 5.93 33.59
CA VAL A 16 -5.63 5.98 32.86
C VAL A 16 -5.38 5.95 31.36
N ASN A 17 -4.51 6.83 30.86
CA ASN A 17 -4.33 7.01 29.41
C ASN A 17 -3.52 5.88 28.82
N VAL A 18 -2.30 5.63 29.32
CA VAL A 18 -1.42 4.59 28.78
C VAL A 18 -1.82 3.22 29.31
N GLY A 19 -1.99 3.09 30.64
CA GLY A 19 -2.31 1.81 31.27
C GLY A 19 -3.63 1.24 30.77
N ILE A 20 -4.73 1.98 30.92
CA ILE A 20 -6.08 1.46 30.63
C ILE A 20 -6.49 1.70 29.18
N GLN A 21 -6.37 2.94 28.68
CA GLN A 21 -6.89 3.27 27.35
C GLN A 21 -6.02 2.72 26.22
N GLN A 22 -4.70 2.69 26.39
CA GLN A 22 -3.73 2.17 25.42
C GLN A 22 -3.27 0.73 25.73
N GLY A 23 -3.81 0.08 26.77
CA GLY A 23 -3.47 -1.29 27.13
C GLY A 23 -2.02 -1.47 27.56
N GLY A 24 -1.43 -0.45 28.21
CA GLY A 24 -0.05 -0.45 28.66
C GLY A 24 0.99 -0.22 27.55
N ILE A 25 0.56 0.06 26.33
CA ILE A 25 1.43 0.34 25.18
C ILE A 25 1.86 1.80 25.23
N ASP A 26 3.10 2.04 25.61
CA ASP A 26 3.76 3.36 25.67
C ASP A 26 4.67 3.60 24.46
N GLU A 27 4.86 2.59 23.64
CA GLU A 27 5.66 2.66 22.43
C GLU A 27 4.93 3.40 21.31
N THR A 28 5.67 4.24 20.60
CA THR A 28 5.18 4.99 19.42
C THR A 28 5.42 4.25 18.11
N VAL A 29 6.20 3.17 18.14
CA VAL A 29 6.44 2.25 17.03
C VAL A 29 6.52 0.83 17.58
N PRO A 30 6.11 -0.20 16.81
CA PRO A 30 6.14 -1.57 17.31
C PRO A 30 7.57 -2.07 17.50
N ASP A 31 7.92 -2.48 18.71
CA ASP A 31 9.18 -3.15 19.01
C ASP A 31 9.31 -4.50 18.32
N THR A 32 8.19 -5.18 18.16
CA THR A 32 8.08 -6.51 17.59
C THR A 32 6.88 -6.56 16.65
N ILE A 33 7.09 -7.07 15.45
CA ILE A 33 6.05 -7.10 14.42
C ILE A 33 6.27 -8.30 13.48
N SER A 34 5.21 -8.91 12.95
CA SER A 34 5.38 -9.91 11.91
C SER A 34 5.97 -9.27 10.63
N LYS A 35 6.77 -10.03 9.88
CA LYS A 35 7.28 -9.55 8.60
C LYS A 35 6.15 -9.22 7.62
N LYS A 36 5.03 -9.92 7.72
CA LYS A 36 3.85 -9.67 6.90
C LYS A 36 3.26 -8.29 7.23
N ASP A 37 3.00 -8.03 8.51
CA ASP A 37 2.39 -6.77 8.95
C ASP A 37 3.34 -5.58 8.72
N LEU A 38 4.65 -5.77 8.91
CA LEU A 38 5.65 -4.76 8.55
C LEU A 38 5.62 -4.45 7.04
N ASN A 39 5.48 -5.46 6.18
CA ASN A 39 5.34 -5.24 4.75
C ASN A 39 4.05 -4.50 4.41
N HIS A 40 2.93 -4.84 5.04
CA HIS A 40 1.66 -4.11 4.88
C HIS A 40 1.81 -2.64 5.31
N LEU A 41 2.43 -2.40 6.46
CA LEU A 41 2.68 -1.06 6.96
C LEU A 41 3.58 -0.25 6.00
N LEU A 42 4.60 -0.88 5.43
CA LEU A 42 5.49 -0.26 4.44
C LEU A 42 4.75 0.17 3.17
N LEU A 43 3.68 -0.51 2.77
CA LEU A 43 2.85 -0.08 1.65
C LEU A 43 2.14 1.26 1.91
N LEU A 44 1.99 1.66 3.17
CA LEU A 44 1.39 2.91 3.60
C LEU A 44 2.43 4.00 3.91
N VAL A 45 3.71 3.66 3.86
CA VAL A 45 4.84 4.60 4.03
C VAL A 45 5.27 5.14 2.66
N PRO A 46 5.52 6.46 2.51
CA PRO A 46 6.08 7.04 1.30
C PRO A 46 7.35 6.32 0.85
N SER A 47 7.50 6.13 -0.46
CA SER A 47 8.58 5.30 -1.03
C SER A 47 9.98 5.76 -0.65
N ASP A 48 10.19 7.08 -0.50
CA ASP A 48 11.46 7.68 -0.08
C ASP A 48 11.85 7.39 1.38
N LYS A 49 10.88 6.96 2.20
CA LYS A 49 11.07 6.66 3.63
C LYS A 49 11.07 5.16 3.96
N GLN A 50 10.64 4.31 3.02
CA GLN A 50 10.51 2.87 3.26
C GLN A 50 11.84 2.21 3.67
N GLU A 51 12.95 2.58 3.05
CA GLU A 51 14.26 2.01 3.37
C GLU A 51 14.71 2.38 4.79
N LEU A 52 14.38 3.58 5.27
CA LEU A 52 14.67 3.98 6.65
C LEU A 52 13.91 3.06 7.63
N VAL A 53 12.62 2.83 7.38
CA VAL A 53 11.80 1.94 8.22
C VAL A 53 12.30 0.50 8.15
N LYS A 54 12.56 -0.05 6.96
CA LYS A 54 13.10 -1.41 6.80
C LYS A 54 14.42 -1.60 7.56
N ASN A 55 15.30 -0.62 7.46
CA ASN A 55 16.63 -0.68 8.10
C ASN A 55 16.57 -0.53 9.63
N ALA A 56 15.46 -0.06 10.19
CA ALA A 56 15.26 0.00 11.62
C ALA A 56 14.99 -1.38 12.25
N TYR A 57 14.51 -2.33 11.48
CA TYR A 57 14.15 -3.67 11.95
C TYR A 57 15.16 -4.73 11.55
N THR A 58 15.20 -5.81 12.31
CA THR A 58 15.99 -7.02 12.05
C THR A 58 15.14 -8.25 12.33
N LYS A 59 15.52 -9.39 11.72
CA LYS A 59 14.84 -10.65 12.00
C LYS A 59 15.10 -11.06 13.45
N SER A 60 14.04 -11.36 14.18
CA SER A 60 14.16 -11.89 15.54
C SER A 60 14.77 -13.29 15.55
N THR A 61 15.54 -13.55 16.59
CA THR A 61 16.05 -14.90 16.95
C THR A 61 15.24 -15.57 18.03
N LYS A 62 14.28 -14.84 18.65
CA LYS A 62 13.39 -15.36 19.69
C LYS A 62 12.30 -16.24 19.08
N LYS A 63 11.74 -17.11 19.90
CA LYS A 63 10.56 -17.91 19.52
C LYS A 63 9.31 -17.16 19.91
N TYR A 64 8.37 -17.09 18.97
CA TYR A 64 7.04 -16.53 19.13
C TYR A 64 6.00 -17.60 18.78
N ASP A 65 4.80 -17.47 19.28
CA ASP A 65 3.68 -18.33 18.88
C ASP A 65 3.08 -17.83 17.56
N TYR A 66 3.94 -17.75 16.55
CA TYR A 66 3.62 -17.27 15.21
C TYR A 66 4.32 -18.12 14.14
N LYS A 67 3.54 -18.57 13.15
CA LYS A 67 4.04 -19.37 12.00
C LYS A 67 4.63 -18.49 10.90
N GLY A 68 5.61 -17.68 11.22
CA GLY A 68 6.22 -16.79 10.22
C GLY A 68 7.48 -16.12 10.72
N THR A 69 8.02 -15.21 9.94
CA THR A 69 9.16 -14.40 10.37
C THR A 69 8.67 -13.25 11.23
N VAL A 70 9.25 -13.09 12.41
CA VAL A 70 9.04 -11.95 13.30
C VAL A 70 10.23 -11.01 13.18
N MET A 71 9.97 -9.73 13.14
CA MET A 71 10.94 -8.64 13.07
C MET A 71 10.96 -7.90 14.40
N GLU A 72 12.15 -7.51 14.85
CA GLU A 72 12.36 -6.72 16.05
C GLU A 72 13.04 -5.40 15.72
N LEU A 73 12.64 -4.35 16.41
CA LEU A 73 13.32 -3.05 16.33
C LEU A 73 14.76 -3.20 16.86
N LYS A 74 15.73 -2.72 16.10
CA LYS A 74 17.15 -2.80 16.48
C LYS A 74 17.43 -1.98 17.76
N SER A 75 18.21 -2.53 18.69
CA SER A 75 18.61 -1.82 19.92
C SER A 75 19.26 -0.46 19.63
N SER A 76 20.09 -0.38 18.58
CA SER A 76 20.73 0.86 18.15
C SER A 76 19.76 1.93 17.64
N VAL A 77 18.51 1.56 17.37
CA VAL A 77 17.43 2.50 17.02
C VAL A 77 16.63 2.84 18.26
N LYS A 78 16.28 1.82 19.05
CA LYS A 78 15.48 1.94 20.27
C LYS A 78 16.15 2.82 21.35
N GLU A 79 17.48 2.78 21.43
CA GLU A 79 18.28 3.57 22.36
C GLU A 79 18.61 4.99 21.86
N ASP A 80 18.14 5.38 20.67
CA ASP A 80 18.40 6.67 20.04
C ASP A 80 17.07 7.44 19.89
N ASP A 81 16.83 8.37 20.81
CA ASP A 81 15.58 9.16 20.86
C ASP A 81 15.26 9.85 19.53
N LYS A 82 16.28 10.36 18.82
CA LYS A 82 16.07 11.03 17.52
C LYS A 82 15.63 10.06 16.43
N LYS A 83 16.14 8.83 16.45
CA LYS A 83 15.71 7.81 15.50
C LYS A 83 14.30 7.33 15.84
N MET A 84 13.98 7.19 17.12
CA MET A 84 12.64 6.82 17.58
C MET A 84 11.61 7.90 17.20
N GLU A 85 11.90 9.18 17.49
CA GLU A 85 11.05 10.31 17.10
C GLU A 85 10.81 10.31 15.59
N LYS A 86 11.88 10.19 14.79
CA LYS A 86 11.77 10.14 13.33
C LYS A 86 10.94 8.95 12.82
N LEU A 87 11.07 7.78 13.43
CA LEU A 87 10.26 6.62 13.08
C LEU A 87 8.79 6.82 13.47
N SER A 88 8.53 7.37 14.65
CA SER A 88 7.19 7.72 15.12
C SER A 88 6.49 8.67 14.16
N ASP A 89 7.16 9.73 13.72
CA ASP A 89 6.64 10.68 12.74
C ASP A 89 6.32 10.03 11.39
N ILE A 90 7.13 9.05 10.98
CA ILE A 90 6.90 8.34 9.72
C ILE A 90 5.76 7.33 9.84
N LEU A 91 5.67 6.62 10.95
CA LEU A 91 4.78 5.46 11.12
C LEU A 91 3.42 5.79 11.73
N GLY A 92 3.25 6.91 12.43
CA GLY A 92 2.00 7.24 13.11
C GLY A 92 0.78 7.22 12.19
N LYS A 93 0.80 7.93 11.07
CA LYS A 93 -0.29 7.93 10.08
C LYS A 93 -0.46 6.59 9.35
N PRO A 94 0.61 5.92 8.88
CA PRO A 94 0.52 4.54 8.39
C PRO A 94 -0.14 3.56 9.37
N MET A 95 0.19 3.62 10.66
CA MET A 95 -0.42 2.76 11.67
C MET A 95 -1.91 3.07 11.87
N LEU A 96 -2.29 4.36 11.88
CA LEU A 96 -3.71 4.76 11.90
C LEU A 96 -4.48 4.18 10.70
N LEU A 97 -3.91 4.26 9.51
CA LEU A 97 -4.54 3.71 8.30
C LEU A 97 -4.63 2.19 8.35
N ALA A 98 -3.54 1.52 8.74
CA ALA A 98 -3.51 0.07 8.86
C ALA A 98 -4.55 -0.42 9.88
N ALA A 99 -4.60 0.17 11.08
CA ALA A 99 -5.62 -0.14 12.08
C ALA A 99 -7.05 0.08 11.54
N GLY A 100 -7.26 1.15 10.75
CA GLY A 100 -8.54 1.41 10.09
C GLY A 100 -8.89 0.36 9.05
N PHE A 101 -7.95 -0.06 8.22
CA PHE A 101 -8.16 -1.12 7.21
C PHE A 101 -8.42 -2.47 7.87
N ASP A 102 -7.64 -2.83 8.88
CA ASP A 102 -7.76 -4.12 9.57
C ASP A 102 -9.08 -4.22 10.38
N SER A 103 -9.57 -3.09 10.93
CA SER A 103 -10.85 -3.01 11.61
C SER A 103 -12.07 -2.90 10.68
N GLY A 104 -11.86 -2.66 9.39
CA GLY A 104 -12.94 -2.47 8.42
C GLY A 104 -13.80 -1.23 8.70
N SER A 105 -13.20 -0.14 9.15
CA SER A 105 -13.93 1.10 9.44
C SER A 105 -14.64 1.66 8.21
N ASP A 106 -15.77 2.34 8.38
CA ASP A 106 -16.54 2.95 7.28
C ASP A 106 -15.67 3.86 6.40
N MET A 107 -14.71 4.57 7.00
CA MET A 107 -13.80 5.44 6.28
C MET A 107 -12.88 4.65 5.36
N THR A 108 -12.30 3.56 5.87
CA THR A 108 -11.37 2.72 5.10
C THR A 108 -12.09 1.89 4.04
N GLN A 109 -13.29 1.40 4.31
CA GLN A 109 -14.14 0.74 3.31
C GLN A 109 -14.43 1.67 2.12
N ARG A 110 -14.74 2.94 2.36
CA ARG A 110 -14.94 3.92 1.28
C ARG A 110 -13.65 4.15 0.48
N ILE A 111 -12.49 4.14 1.12
CA ILE A 111 -11.19 4.26 0.44
C ILE A 111 -10.98 3.04 -0.47
N GLU A 112 -11.21 1.84 0.05
CA GLU A 112 -11.09 0.59 -0.72
C GLU A 112 -12.02 0.58 -1.93
N ASP A 113 -13.29 0.92 -1.76
CA ASP A 113 -14.29 0.96 -2.84
C ASP A 113 -13.91 2.00 -3.90
N GLN A 114 -13.40 3.16 -3.47
CA GLN A 114 -12.92 4.19 -4.38
C GLN A 114 -11.68 3.73 -5.15
N MET A 115 -10.73 3.07 -4.48
CA MET A 115 -9.55 2.50 -5.13
C MET A 115 -9.95 1.45 -6.16
N ARG A 116 -10.78 0.49 -5.78
CA ARG A 116 -11.30 -0.57 -6.66
C ARG A 116 -11.97 0.01 -7.90
N THR A 117 -12.84 1.00 -7.70
CA THR A 117 -13.52 1.69 -8.80
C THR A 117 -12.54 2.42 -9.72
N ASN A 118 -11.55 3.12 -9.15
CA ASN A 118 -10.56 3.83 -9.94
C ASN A 118 -9.65 2.88 -10.73
N MET A 119 -9.25 1.76 -10.14
CA MET A 119 -8.43 0.74 -10.81
C MET A 119 -9.18 0.11 -11.98
N LYS A 120 -10.46 -0.25 -11.80
CA LYS A 120 -11.32 -0.74 -12.89
C LYS A 120 -11.40 0.28 -14.04
N LYS A 121 -11.70 1.54 -13.72
CA LYS A 121 -11.77 2.62 -14.73
C LYS A 121 -10.45 2.83 -15.47
N GLN A 122 -9.31 2.76 -14.77
CA GLN A 122 -7.99 2.88 -15.42
C GLN A 122 -7.71 1.73 -16.38
N VAL A 123 -8.07 0.50 -16.01
CA VAL A 123 -7.94 -0.65 -16.90
C VAL A 123 -8.85 -0.52 -18.10
N GLU A 124 -10.12 -0.18 -17.90
CA GLU A 124 -11.08 0.07 -18.99
C GLU A 124 -10.61 1.17 -19.94
N ALA A 125 -10.09 2.28 -19.40
CA ALA A 125 -9.56 3.37 -20.21
C ALA A 125 -8.35 2.93 -21.05
N LYS A 126 -7.41 2.19 -20.46
CA LYS A 126 -6.26 1.64 -21.20
C LYS A 126 -6.68 0.64 -22.28
N GLN A 127 -7.70 -0.16 -22.00
CA GLN A 127 -8.28 -1.10 -22.98
C GLN A 127 -8.92 -0.35 -24.14
N ALA A 128 -9.70 0.69 -23.86
CA ALA A 128 -10.34 1.50 -24.89
C ALA A 128 -9.30 2.23 -25.76
N GLU A 129 -8.24 2.78 -25.11
CA GLU A 129 -7.14 3.42 -25.81
C GLU A 129 -6.38 2.43 -26.72
N ALA A 130 -6.03 1.27 -26.21
CA ALA A 130 -5.36 0.22 -26.98
C ALA A 130 -6.21 -0.22 -28.18
N LYS A 131 -7.53 -0.38 -27.99
CA LYS A 131 -8.46 -0.69 -29.09
C LYS A 131 -8.50 0.43 -30.14
N ALA A 132 -8.61 1.67 -29.73
CA ALA A 132 -8.62 2.83 -30.64
C ALA A 132 -7.30 2.95 -31.43
N GLN A 133 -6.16 2.70 -30.78
CA GLN A 133 -4.86 2.68 -31.46
C GLN A 133 -4.77 1.55 -32.49
N MET A 134 -5.30 0.36 -32.18
CA MET A 134 -5.35 -0.74 -33.14
C MET A 134 -6.22 -0.41 -34.33
N GLU A 135 -7.43 0.12 -34.13
CA GLU A 135 -8.34 0.52 -35.21
C GLU A 135 -7.70 1.59 -36.13
N LYS A 136 -7.02 2.56 -35.51
CA LYS A 136 -6.29 3.58 -36.27
C LYS A 136 -5.15 2.99 -37.11
N ALA A 137 -4.33 2.10 -36.49
CA ALA A 137 -3.25 1.43 -37.19
C ALA A 137 -3.74 0.55 -38.35
N GLN A 138 -4.88 -0.13 -38.16
CA GLN A 138 -5.51 -0.90 -39.24
C GLN A 138 -5.90 0.00 -40.41
N LYS A 139 -6.61 1.09 -40.13
CA LYS A 139 -7.04 2.04 -41.19
C LYS A 139 -5.86 2.64 -41.91
N GLU A 140 -4.82 3.06 -41.19
CA GLU A 140 -3.59 3.60 -41.82
C GLU A 140 -2.87 2.55 -42.68
N ALA A 141 -2.89 1.29 -42.29
CA ALA A 141 -2.30 0.20 -43.08
C ALA A 141 -3.13 -0.10 -44.36
N GLU A 142 -4.47 -0.11 -44.26
CA GLU A 142 -5.37 -0.25 -45.39
C GLU A 142 -5.22 0.92 -46.39
N ASP A 143 -5.16 2.16 -45.90
CA ASP A 143 -4.95 3.35 -46.73
C ASP A 143 -3.60 3.30 -47.42
N LYS A 144 -2.52 2.90 -46.76
CA LYS A 144 -1.19 2.72 -47.40
C LYS A 144 -1.21 1.67 -48.52
N ILE A 145 -1.89 0.53 -48.29
CA ILE A 145 -2.04 -0.49 -49.32
C ILE A 145 -2.77 0.09 -50.53
N ASN A 146 -3.89 0.79 -50.32
CA ASN A 146 -4.67 1.38 -51.38
C ASN A 146 -3.84 2.40 -52.20
N VAL A 147 -3.11 3.30 -51.53
CA VAL A 147 -2.23 4.27 -52.19
C VAL A 147 -1.10 3.60 -52.96
N GLN A 148 -0.42 2.60 -52.31
CA GLN A 148 0.72 1.91 -52.95
C GLN A 148 0.36 1.17 -54.24
N PHE A 149 -0.85 0.61 -54.29
CA PHE A 149 -1.31 -0.17 -55.46
C PHE A 149 -2.16 0.64 -56.45
N ALA A 150 -2.59 1.86 -56.11
CA ALA A 150 -3.42 2.70 -56.98
C ALA A 150 -2.73 2.98 -58.34
N ASP A 151 -1.47 3.44 -58.29
CA ASP A 151 -0.70 3.75 -59.51
C ASP A 151 -0.41 2.48 -60.32
N ALA A 152 -0.07 1.38 -59.65
CA ALA A 152 0.17 0.11 -60.30
C ALA A 152 -1.10 -0.44 -61.01
N LEU A 153 -2.27 -0.24 -60.40
CA LEU A 153 -3.57 -0.65 -60.96
C LEU A 153 -3.94 0.22 -62.16
N ALA A 154 -3.67 1.52 -62.09
CA ALA A 154 -3.89 2.48 -63.17
C ALA A 154 -2.96 2.22 -64.38
N ALA A 155 -1.71 1.81 -64.14
CA ALA A 155 -0.71 1.51 -65.16
C ALA A 155 -0.93 0.14 -65.82
N ALA A 156 -1.72 -0.76 -65.26
CA ALA A 156 -1.98 -2.09 -65.78
C ALA A 156 -2.94 -2.04 -66.97
N GLN A 157 -2.39 -2.23 -68.23
CA GLN A 157 -3.16 -2.12 -69.45
C GLN A 157 -3.81 -3.46 -69.90
N THR A 158 -3.38 -4.61 -69.38
CA THR A 158 -3.91 -5.91 -69.74
C THR A 158 -4.72 -6.54 -68.55
N PRO A 159 -5.69 -7.38 -68.85
CA PRO A 159 -6.45 -8.11 -67.81
C PRO A 159 -5.57 -8.93 -66.88
N GLU A 160 -4.53 -9.56 -67.43
CA GLU A 160 -3.56 -10.36 -66.64
C GLU A 160 -2.73 -9.49 -65.70
N ALA A 161 -2.29 -8.30 -66.17
CA ALA A 161 -1.54 -7.35 -65.34
C ALA A 161 -2.42 -6.82 -64.19
N LYS A 162 -3.69 -6.49 -64.46
CA LYS A 162 -4.64 -6.11 -63.42
C LYS A 162 -4.86 -7.20 -62.36
N ALA A 163 -5.02 -8.43 -62.82
CA ALA A 163 -5.20 -9.59 -61.92
C ALA A 163 -3.96 -9.80 -61.00
N GLN A 164 -2.75 -9.64 -61.54
CA GLN A 164 -1.52 -9.73 -60.76
C GLN A 164 -1.40 -8.63 -59.67
N VAL A 165 -1.76 -7.38 -60.01
CA VAL A 165 -1.75 -6.28 -59.05
C VAL A 165 -2.80 -6.51 -57.96
N GLN A 166 -3.99 -6.95 -58.32
CA GLN A 166 -5.04 -7.29 -57.36
C GLN A 166 -4.62 -8.44 -56.41
N ALA A 167 -3.99 -9.48 -56.96
CA ALA A 167 -3.47 -10.59 -56.13
C ALA A 167 -2.44 -10.12 -55.10
N LYS A 168 -1.51 -9.24 -55.50
CA LYS A 168 -0.53 -8.63 -54.61
C LYS A 168 -1.17 -7.76 -53.52
N MET A 169 -2.18 -6.98 -53.91
CA MET A 169 -2.94 -6.14 -53.00
C MET A 169 -3.68 -7.00 -51.94
N GLN A 170 -4.34 -8.10 -52.38
CA GLN A 170 -4.99 -9.03 -51.50
C GLN A 170 -3.99 -9.72 -50.53
N ALA A 171 -2.81 -10.11 -51.03
CA ALA A 171 -1.77 -10.70 -50.19
C ALA A 171 -1.26 -9.70 -49.13
N ALA A 172 -1.06 -8.44 -49.48
CA ALA A 172 -0.70 -7.39 -48.53
C ALA A 172 -1.79 -7.14 -47.49
N ALA A 173 -3.05 -7.11 -47.89
CA ALA A 173 -4.20 -6.98 -46.97
C ALA A 173 -4.29 -8.15 -46.01
N GLN A 174 -4.10 -9.40 -46.50
CA GLN A 174 -4.06 -10.60 -45.66
C GLN A 174 -2.92 -10.56 -44.64
N GLN A 175 -1.74 -10.07 -45.03
CA GLN A 175 -0.60 -9.94 -44.15
C GLN A 175 -0.89 -8.94 -43.01
N VAL A 176 -1.50 -7.78 -43.31
CA VAL A 176 -1.94 -6.81 -42.32
C VAL A 176 -2.96 -7.43 -41.37
N GLN A 177 -3.95 -8.15 -41.91
CA GLN A 177 -4.97 -8.79 -41.11
C GLN A 177 -4.38 -9.86 -40.15
N THR A 178 -3.39 -10.62 -40.61
CA THR A 178 -2.67 -11.60 -39.77
C THR A 178 -1.92 -10.91 -38.65
N GLN A 179 -1.17 -9.84 -38.96
CA GLN A 179 -0.45 -9.05 -37.95
C GLN A 179 -1.40 -8.43 -36.90
N MET A 180 -2.57 -7.94 -37.35
CA MET A 180 -3.58 -7.42 -36.45
C MET A 180 -4.16 -8.49 -35.52
N GLN A 181 -4.45 -9.69 -36.05
CA GLN A 181 -4.91 -10.81 -35.22
C GLN A 181 -3.87 -11.24 -34.19
N GLU A 182 -2.58 -11.25 -34.53
CA GLU A 182 -1.52 -11.53 -33.58
C GLU A 182 -1.41 -10.44 -32.53
N ALA A 183 -1.53 -9.16 -32.91
CA ALA A 183 -1.54 -8.04 -31.97
C ALA A 183 -2.76 -8.13 -31.04
N GLN A 184 -3.94 -8.47 -31.54
CA GLN A 184 -5.15 -8.69 -30.73
C GLN A 184 -4.97 -9.84 -29.74
N LYS A 185 -4.39 -10.98 -30.19
CA LYS A 185 -4.11 -12.12 -29.29
C LYS A 185 -3.12 -11.73 -28.18
N LYS A 186 -2.06 -10.97 -28.49
CA LYS A 186 -1.12 -10.47 -27.49
C LYS A 186 -1.79 -9.52 -26.50
N ALA A 187 -2.61 -8.59 -26.99
CA ALA A 187 -3.36 -7.68 -26.14
C ALA A 187 -4.36 -8.44 -25.23
N ALA A 188 -5.07 -9.42 -25.78
CA ALA A 188 -5.98 -10.26 -25.00
C ALA A 188 -5.25 -11.10 -23.93
N ALA A 189 -4.05 -11.61 -24.23
CA ALA A 189 -3.22 -12.32 -23.25
C ALA A 189 -2.78 -11.39 -22.10
N GLN A 190 -2.35 -10.17 -22.41
CA GLN A 190 -2.03 -9.18 -21.38
C GLN A 190 -3.25 -8.77 -20.53
N MET A 191 -4.44 -8.76 -21.13
CA MET A 191 -5.69 -8.48 -20.42
C MET A 191 -6.12 -9.62 -19.50
N SER A 192 -5.78 -10.87 -19.81
CA SER A 192 -6.07 -12.03 -18.93
C SER A 192 -5.22 -12.03 -17.66
N GLU A 193 -4.15 -11.23 -17.61
CA GLU A 193 -3.32 -11.03 -16.42
C GLU A 193 -3.84 -9.92 -15.48
N VAL A 194 -4.92 -9.21 -15.87
CA VAL A 194 -5.53 -8.21 -14.99
C VAL A 194 -6.22 -8.92 -13.83
N PRO A 195 -5.84 -8.62 -12.60
CA PRO A 195 -6.44 -9.26 -11.43
C PRO A 195 -7.93 -8.93 -11.29
N ASP A 196 -8.66 -9.81 -10.65
CA ASP A 196 -10.02 -9.53 -10.21
C ASP A 196 -9.99 -8.61 -8.98
N PHE A 197 -10.13 -7.32 -9.20
CA PHE A 197 -10.08 -6.30 -8.15
C PHE A 197 -11.15 -6.49 -7.06
N ASP A 198 -12.23 -7.23 -7.33
CA ASP A 198 -13.26 -7.51 -6.33
C ASP A 198 -12.79 -8.54 -5.28
N LYS A 199 -11.75 -9.31 -5.60
CA LYS A 199 -11.15 -10.30 -4.71
C LYS A 199 -9.87 -9.84 -4.03
N MET A 200 -9.35 -8.69 -4.43
CA MET A 200 -8.13 -8.11 -3.83
C MET A 200 -8.46 -7.41 -2.52
N ASP A 201 -7.64 -7.65 -1.51
CA ASP A 201 -7.64 -6.82 -0.31
C ASP A 201 -6.94 -5.47 -0.58
N ILE A 202 -7.00 -4.57 0.39
CA ILE A 202 -6.43 -3.22 0.27
C ILE A 202 -4.92 -3.27 0.04
N TYR A 203 -4.20 -4.18 0.68
CA TYR A 203 -2.74 -4.29 0.57
C TYR A 203 -2.33 -4.84 -0.79
N ASP A 204 -3.08 -5.79 -1.33
CA ASP A 204 -2.90 -6.27 -2.70
C ASP A 204 -3.12 -5.16 -3.73
N MET A 205 -4.17 -4.34 -3.54
CA MET A 205 -4.44 -3.18 -4.39
C MET A 205 -3.32 -2.15 -4.31
N LEU A 206 -2.83 -1.82 -3.11
CA LEU A 206 -1.70 -0.90 -2.90
C LEU A 206 -0.42 -1.42 -3.57
N ASN A 207 -0.17 -2.71 -3.50
CA ASN A 207 0.97 -3.33 -4.16
C ASN A 207 0.85 -3.27 -5.68
N PHE A 208 -0.33 -3.54 -6.22
CA PHE A 208 -0.62 -3.48 -7.66
C PHE A 208 -0.46 -2.08 -8.26
N MET A 209 -0.79 -1.03 -7.51
CA MET A 209 -0.65 0.36 -7.97
C MET A 209 0.80 0.77 -8.29
N GLY A 210 1.79 0.04 -7.78
CA GLY A 210 3.19 0.41 -7.86
C GLY A 210 3.55 1.61 -6.98
N ALA A 211 4.83 1.98 -6.95
CA ALA A 211 5.34 3.02 -6.04
C ALA A 211 4.71 4.40 -6.30
N GLU A 212 4.67 4.83 -7.55
CA GLU A 212 4.19 6.16 -7.94
C GLU A 212 2.70 6.36 -7.62
N GLY A 213 1.86 5.40 -8.01
CA GLY A 213 0.42 5.45 -7.71
C GLY A 213 0.13 5.42 -6.21
N ARG A 214 0.88 4.61 -5.49
CA ARG A 214 0.79 4.50 -4.03
C ARG A 214 1.21 5.80 -3.33
N ASP A 215 2.33 6.41 -3.73
CA ASP A 215 2.79 7.68 -3.15
C ASP A 215 1.79 8.82 -3.38
N ALA A 216 1.18 8.88 -4.57
CA ALA A 216 0.12 9.85 -4.85
C ALA A 216 -1.10 9.67 -3.92
N LEU A 217 -1.52 8.43 -3.71
CA LEU A 217 -2.61 8.09 -2.79
C LEU A 217 -2.26 8.44 -1.34
N ILE A 218 -1.09 8.03 -0.86
CA ILE A 218 -0.60 8.32 0.50
C ILE A 218 -0.55 9.84 0.73
N LYS A 219 -0.06 10.60 -0.23
CA LYS A 219 -0.03 12.07 -0.14
C LYS A 219 -1.43 12.67 0.01
N GLN A 220 -2.40 12.14 -0.75
CA GLN A 220 -3.80 12.58 -0.64
C GLN A 220 -4.40 12.22 0.73
N MET A 221 -4.15 11.01 1.23
CA MET A 221 -4.63 10.55 2.54
C MET A 221 -3.99 11.36 3.68
N ASN A 222 -2.68 11.57 3.63
CA ASN A 222 -1.96 12.39 4.60
C ASN A 222 -2.51 13.84 4.67
N LYS A 223 -2.86 14.42 3.51
CA LYS A 223 -3.47 15.75 3.48
C LYS A 223 -4.82 15.81 4.23
N LYS A 224 -5.63 14.75 4.10
CA LYS A 224 -6.90 14.65 4.85
C LYS A 224 -6.67 14.43 6.35
N MET A 225 -5.63 13.70 6.72
CA MET A 225 -5.29 13.42 8.12
C MET A 225 -4.55 14.57 8.83
N ASN A 226 -4.02 15.55 8.10
CA ASN A 226 -3.32 16.69 8.71
C ASN A 226 -4.21 17.57 9.61
N SER A 227 -5.53 17.46 9.52
CA SER A 227 -6.48 18.15 10.40
C SER A 227 -6.89 17.30 11.62
N MET A 228 -6.38 16.07 11.73
CA MET A 228 -6.65 15.20 12.89
C MET A 228 -5.78 15.63 14.07
N GLN A 229 -6.30 15.45 15.26
CA GLN A 229 -5.54 15.68 16.49
C GLN A 229 -4.48 14.60 16.67
N ASP A 230 -3.30 14.97 17.15
CA ASP A 230 -2.19 14.03 17.36
C ASP A 230 -2.58 12.89 18.31
N SER A 231 -3.41 13.17 19.33
CA SER A 231 -3.93 12.15 20.25
C SER A 231 -4.72 11.03 19.57
N ILE A 232 -5.41 11.32 18.46
CA ILE A 232 -6.13 10.29 17.68
C ILE A 232 -5.12 9.39 16.95
N ILE A 233 -4.06 9.99 16.41
CA ILE A 233 -2.99 9.27 15.72
C ILE A 233 -2.24 8.36 16.72
N GLU A 234 -1.91 8.89 17.90
CA GLU A 234 -1.24 8.15 18.97
C GLU A 234 -2.08 6.98 19.48
N GLN A 235 -3.38 7.20 19.73
CA GLN A 235 -4.28 6.13 20.16
C GLN A 235 -4.42 5.04 19.10
N ALA A 236 -4.52 5.40 17.83
CA ALA A 236 -4.58 4.43 16.74
C ALA A 236 -3.26 3.68 16.57
N ALA A 237 -2.12 4.36 16.77
CA ALA A 237 -0.80 3.73 16.77
C ALA A 237 -0.68 2.69 17.89
N SER A 238 -1.09 3.03 19.12
CA SER A 238 -1.09 2.11 20.26
C SER A 238 -1.99 0.90 20.01
N THR A 239 -3.18 1.11 19.41
CA THR A 239 -4.07 0.01 19.00
C THR A 239 -3.40 -0.90 17.98
N TYR A 240 -2.80 -0.32 16.94
CA TYR A 240 -2.07 -1.09 15.92
C TYR A 240 -0.92 -1.90 16.53
N ILE A 241 -0.14 -1.29 17.45
CA ILE A 241 0.98 -1.97 18.12
C ILE A 241 0.46 -3.14 18.97
N LYS A 242 -0.64 -2.94 19.71
CA LYS A 242 -1.28 -4.00 20.50
C LYS A 242 -1.71 -5.17 19.63
N ASP A 243 -2.32 -4.88 18.48
CA ASP A 243 -2.74 -5.91 17.52
C ASP A 243 -1.53 -6.63 16.90
N ALA A 244 -0.47 -5.90 16.55
CA ALA A 244 0.77 -6.49 16.03
C ALA A 244 1.44 -7.42 17.05
N TYR A 245 1.43 -7.05 18.34
CA TYR A 245 1.96 -7.89 19.43
C TYR A 245 1.12 -9.15 19.63
N THR A 246 -0.20 -9.00 19.68
CA THR A 246 -1.14 -10.12 19.79
C THR A 246 -0.99 -11.08 18.61
N HIS A 247 -0.81 -10.54 17.40
CA HIS A 247 -0.64 -11.35 16.19
C HIS A 247 0.62 -12.23 16.22
N VAL A 248 1.69 -11.80 16.87
CA VAL A 248 2.91 -12.61 17.04
C VAL A 248 2.92 -13.44 18.34
N GLY A 249 1.80 -13.47 19.09
CA GLY A 249 1.65 -14.27 20.30
C GLY A 249 2.25 -13.64 21.55
N ILE A 250 2.40 -12.32 21.59
CA ILE A 250 2.77 -11.59 22.82
C ILE A 250 1.50 -11.37 23.65
N ASP A 251 1.58 -11.67 24.94
CA ASP A 251 0.49 -11.45 25.90
C ASP A 251 0.38 -9.96 26.24
N THR A 252 -0.56 -9.28 25.60
CA THR A 252 -0.80 -7.86 25.78
C THR A 252 -1.51 -7.53 27.10
N ASP A 253 -2.25 -8.45 27.68
CA ASP A 253 -2.89 -8.27 29.00
C ASP A 253 -1.83 -8.25 30.10
N GLN A 254 -0.75 -9.02 29.92
CA GLN A 254 0.40 -8.98 30.81
C GLN A 254 1.15 -7.65 30.71
N ILE A 255 1.27 -7.07 29.48
CA ILE A 255 1.88 -5.74 29.28
C ILE A 255 1.06 -4.69 30.03
N GLU A 256 -0.26 -4.65 29.82
CA GLU A 256 -1.19 -3.74 30.49
C GLU A 256 -1.08 -3.82 32.00
N THR A 257 -1.20 -5.03 32.54
CA THR A 257 -1.10 -5.28 33.99
C THR A 257 0.24 -4.85 34.55
N SER A 258 1.34 -5.18 33.87
CA SER A 258 2.70 -4.82 34.26
C SER A 258 2.91 -3.30 34.28
N TYR A 259 2.41 -2.59 33.26
CA TYR A 259 2.49 -1.13 33.17
C TYR A 259 1.75 -0.47 34.33
N ILE A 260 0.50 -0.86 34.59
CA ILE A 260 -0.33 -0.32 35.66
C ILE A 260 0.33 -0.57 37.04
N LEU A 261 0.81 -1.79 37.30
CA LEU A 261 1.47 -2.13 38.55
C LEU A 261 2.77 -1.34 38.75
N HIS A 262 3.58 -1.21 37.69
CA HIS A 262 4.85 -0.50 37.76
C HIS A 262 4.65 1.01 37.98
N THR A 263 3.71 1.62 37.26
CA THR A 263 3.38 3.04 37.41
C THR A 263 2.72 3.32 38.76
N GLY A 264 1.82 2.44 39.19
CA GLY A 264 1.22 2.50 40.54
C GLY A 264 2.25 2.38 41.67
N ALA A 265 3.22 1.49 41.52
CA ALA A 265 4.33 1.36 42.49
C ALA A 265 5.20 2.63 42.55
N LYS A 266 5.53 3.24 41.40
CA LYS A 266 6.23 4.54 41.37
C LYS A 266 5.42 5.64 42.05
N MET A 267 4.11 5.69 41.78
CA MET A 267 3.21 6.67 42.42
C MET A 267 3.18 6.51 43.94
N LEU A 268 3.05 5.27 44.45
CA LEU A 268 3.10 5.00 45.87
C LEU A 268 4.44 5.35 46.51
N ALA A 269 5.57 5.01 45.87
CA ALA A 269 6.89 5.35 46.34
C ALA A 269 7.07 6.87 46.49
N LEU A 270 6.58 7.67 45.55
CA LEU A 270 6.62 9.13 45.65
C LEU A 270 5.71 9.67 46.73
N ALA A 271 4.52 9.07 46.94
CA ALA A 271 3.60 9.46 48.00
C ALA A 271 4.16 9.19 49.40
N PHE A 272 5.06 8.19 49.55
CA PHE A 272 5.74 7.91 50.84
C PHE A 272 7.00 8.79 51.05
N LEU A 273 7.56 9.38 49.98
CA LEU A 273 8.76 10.24 50.07
C LEU A 273 8.42 11.73 50.21
N GLY A 274 7.17 12.13 49.96
CA GLY A 274 6.66 13.49 50.10
C GLY A 274 6.07 13.78 51.44
#